data_a37c493c8e42b849e4dbcdb032def7fe
#
_entry.id   a37c493c8e42b849e4dbcdb032def7fe
#
_cell.length_a   1.000
_cell.length_b   1.000
_cell.length_c   1.000
_cell.angle_alpha   90.00
_cell.angle_beta   90.00
_cell.angle_gamma   90.00
#
_symmetry.space_group_name_H-M   'P 1'
#
loop_
_entity.id
_entity.type
_entity.pdbx_description
1 polymer ?
#
loop_
_entity_poly.entity_id
_entity_poly.type
_entity_poly.pdbx_seq_one_letter_code
_entity_poly.pdbx_strand_id
1 'polypeptide(L)'
;MIENARLWQLPYTHLLDDFSHEQLKNTDDYVFVLAKRPNSLQQSFEIWAKLANETTEQYAGIGQFIAHATVQNAVEQTSQITTLTLDEIDDGLAYVGQCALLNDEIVQIVSIDTQTNQLTIKRGCVDTVPTAHANLSQIWFYGDMATVVERAFIQGQTVHAKLLSQTSQNILDMTKATRQQLLIGNRHVLPFAPADIKINDLPYPNQIQTINKISWVGRNKISQDVAILDQTAPHQEPETGATVSLIILKKTSANGSYQRVVQKSGITGFSLDGVADNPSNDETKLVVNLDNAVMIKVELWAVKDGLESWQRHSIEMAVV
;
A
#
# COMPACT_ATOMS: atom_id res chain seq x y z
N MET A 1 -20.44 -13.98 14.20
CA MET A 1 -20.29 -12.68 13.51
C MET A 1 -18.83 -12.54 13.07
N ILE A 2 -18.56 -12.01 11.90
CA ILE A 2 -17.20 -11.68 11.44
C ILE A 2 -16.87 -10.29 11.97
N GLU A 3 -15.93 -10.20 12.91
CA GLU A 3 -15.51 -8.94 13.54
C GLU A 3 -14.36 -8.31 12.79
N ASN A 4 -13.40 -9.14 12.35
CA ASN A 4 -12.25 -8.72 11.57
C ASN A 4 -12.50 -9.02 10.09
N ALA A 5 -12.82 -7.97 9.34
CA ALA A 5 -13.00 -8.02 7.90
C ALA A 5 -12.67 -6.67 7.27
N ARG A 6 -12.26 -6.71 6.02
CA ARG A 6 -11.89 -5.52 5.26
C ARG A 6 -12.29 -5.68 3.79
N LEU A 7 -12.83 -4.61 3.21
CA LEU A 7 -12.93 -4.46 1.75
C LEU A 7 -11.65 -3.80 1.23
N TRP A 8 -11.14 -4.28 0.12
CA TRP A 8 -9.87 -3.81 -0.42
C TRP A 8 -9.87 -3.76 -1.95
N GLN A 9 -9.27 -2.74 -2.54
CA GLN A 9 -9.05 -2.63 -3.98
C GLN A 9 -7.69 -3.23 -4.32
N LEU A 10 -7.65 -4.08 -5.36
CA LEU A 10 -6.40 -4.68 -5.80
C LEU A 10 -5.58 -3.74 -6.67
N PRO A 11 -4.25 -3.83 -6.58
CA PRO A 11 -3.37 -3.22 -7.56
C PRO A 11 -3.45 -3.94 -8.91
N TYR A 12 -3.01 -3.26 -9.96
CA TYR A 12 -3.03 -3.74 -11.34
C TYR A 12 -2.47 -5.16 -11.51
N THR A 13 -1.29 -5.44 -10.95
CA THR A 13 -0.61 -6.72 -11.11
C THR A 13 -1.36 -7.91 -10.51
N HIS A 14 -2.12 -7.70 -9.44
CA HIS A 14 -2.93 -8.76 -8.82
C HIS A 14 -4.22 -9.06 -9.59
N LEU A 15 -4.68 -8.13 -10.41
CA LEU A 15 -5.82 -8.34 -11.29
C LEU A 15 -5.45 -9.13 -12.55
N LEU A 16 -4.16 -9.23 -12.89
CA LEU A 16 -3.70 -9.97 -14.08
C LEU A 16 -3.89 -11.48 -13.95
N ASP A 17 -4.09 -12.01 -12.76
CA ASP A 17 -4.43 -13.42 -12.56
C ASP A 17 -5.81 -13.76 -13.15
N ASP A 18 -6.75 -12.78 -13.11
CA ASP A 18 -8.14 -12.96 -13.56
C ASP A 18 -8.47 -12.18 -14.84
N PHE A 19 -7.71 -11.13 -15.17
CA PHE A 19 -8.02 -10.20 -16.25
C PHE A 19 -6.80 -9.96 -17.15
N SER A 20 -7.02 -9.87 -18.46
CA SER A 20 -5.98 -9.46 -19.40
C SER A 20 -5.65 -7.97 -19.32
N HIS A 21 -4.46 -7.57 -19.77
CA HIS A 21 -4.06 -6.16 -19.89
C HIS A 21 -5.07 -5.29 -20.66
N GLU A 22 -5.76 -5.86 -21.66
CA GLU A 22 -6.76 -5.14 -22.45
C GLU A 22 -8.04 -4.88 -21.63
N GLN A 23 -8.47 -5.85 -20.84
CA GLN A 23 -9.63 -5.69 -19.95
C GLN A 23 -9.37 -4.68 -18.86
N LEU A 24 -8.14 -4.60 -18.32
CA LEU A 24 -7.75 -3.66 -17.27
C LEU A 24 -7.54 -2.21 -17.77
N LYS A 25 -7.66 -1.93 -19.06
CA LYS A 25 -7.75 -0.55 -19.57
C LYS A 25 -9.10 0.10 -19.28
N ASN A 26 -10.11 -0.68 -18.95
CA ASN A 26 -11.42 -0.17 -18.58
C ASN A 26 -11.37 0.50 -17.20
N THR A 27 -12.36 1.36 -16.93
CA THR A 27 -12.49 2.09 -15.66
C THR A 27 -13.20 1.28 -14.58
N ASP A 28 -13.58 0.04 -14.87
CA ASP A 28 -14.21 -0.86 -13.91
C ASP A 28 -13.17 -1.33 -12.89
N ASP A 29 -13.54 -1.28 -11.62
CA ASP A 29 -12.70 -1.69 -10.51
C ASP A 29 -13.34 -2.85 -9.75
N TYR A 30 -12.51 -3.60 -9.06
CA TYR A 30 -12.91 -4.81 -8.36
C TYR A 30 -12.58 -4.71 -6.88
N VAL A 31 -13.48 -5.23 -6.05
CA VAL A 31 -13.35 -5.20 -4.60
C VAL A 31 -13.10 -6.60 -4.09
N PHE A 32 -12.06 -6.73 -3.29
CA PHE A 32 -11.72 -7.95 -2.58
C PHE A 32 -12.19 -7.89 -1.13
N VAL A 33 -12.52 -9.05 -0.59
CA VAL A 33 -12.92 -9.22 0.80
C VAL A 33 -11.85 -10.01 1.53
N LEU A 34 -11.29 -9.40 2.56
CA LEU A 34 -10.42 -10.05 3.52
C LEU A 34 -11.22 -10.29 4.79
N ALA A 35 -11.29 -11.52 5.28
CA ALA A 35 -12.04 -11.85 6.49
C ALA A 35 -11.32 -12.92 7.32
N LYS A 36 -11.13 -12.65 8.62
CA LYS A 36 -10.64 -13.62 9.59
C LYS A 36 -11.76 -14.57 9.98
N ARG A 37 -11.45 -15.85 10.08
CA ARG A 37 -12.40 -16.87 10.58
C ARG A 37 -12.75 -16.59 12.04
N PRO A 38 -14.04 -16.40 12.40
CA PRO A 38 -14.42 -16.13 13.79
C PRO A 38 -14.15 -17.27 14.75
N ASN A 39 -14.36 -18.52 14.32
CA ASN A 39 -14.00 -19.74 15.04
C ASN A 39 -14.06 -20.97 14.08
N SER A 40 -13.69 -22.14 14.56
CA SER A 40 -13.58 -23.37 13.76
C SER A 40 -14.89 -23.87 13.15
N LEU A 41 -16.04 -23.40 13.60
CA LEU A 41 -17.35 -23.83 13.08
C LEU A 41 -17.72 -23.15 11.76
N GLN A 42 -17.23 -21.94 11.51
CA GLN A 42 -17.47 -21.24 10.26
C GLN A 42 -16.54 -21.76 9.16
N GLN A 43 -17.14 -22.08 8.01
CA GLN A 43 -16.45 -22.67 6.86
C GLN A 43 -16.18 -21.64 5.77
N SER A 44 -17.15 -20.73 5.53
CA SER A 44 -17.15 -19.71 4.49
C SER A 44 -18.04 -18.55 4.92
N PHE A 45 -18.22 -17.59 4.03
CA PHE A 45 -19.19 -16.51 4.21
C PHE A 45 -19.81 -16.13 2.86
N GLU A 46 -21.11 -15.74 2.89
CA GLU A 46 -21.71 -15.06 1.76
C GLU A 46 -21.39 -13.58 1.77
N ILE A 47 -21.20 -13.00 0.59
CA ILE A 47 -21.02 -11.57 0.38
C ILE A 47 -22.34 -11.01 -0.14
N TRP A 48 -22.86 -10.01 0.55
CA TRP A 48 -24.03 -9.25 0.13
C TRP A 48 -23.63 -7.78 0.01
N ALA A 49 -23.72 -7.21 -1.19
CA ALA A 49 -23.20 -5.89 -1.49
C ALA A 49 -24.24 -4.98 -2.12
N LYS A 50 -24.07 -3.67 -1.94
CA LYS A 50 -24.82 -2.62 -2.61
C LYS A 50 -23.97 -1.35 -2.75
N LEU A 51 -24.37 -0.47 -3.66
CA LEU A 51 -23.89 0.90 -3.66
C LEU A 51 -24.57 1.74 -2.55
N ALA A 52 -23.93 2.82 -2.13
CA ALA A 52 -24.46 3.70 -1.09
C ALA A 52 -25.86 4.27 -1.43
N ASN A 53 -26.14 4.48 -2.73
CA ASN A 53 -27.42 4.98 -3.25
C ASN A 53 -28.46 3.89 -3.53
N GLU A 54 -28.14 2.61 -3.34
CA GLU A 54 -29.09 1.49 -3.46
C GLU A 54 -29.75 1.19 -2.11
N THR A 55 -30.99 0.72 -2.14
CA THR A 55 -31.78 0.46 -0.92
C THR A 55 -31.56 -0.93 -0.34
N THR A 56 -31.27 -1.92 -1.20
CA THR A 56 -31.19 -3.34 -0.82
C THR A 56 -29.85 -3.94 -1.19
N GLU A 57 -29.29 -4.74 -0.31
CA GLU A 57 -28.13 -5.57 -0.58
C GLU A 57 -28.50 -6.68 -1.57
N GLN A 58 -27.58 -6.99 -2.49
CA GLN A 58 -27.69 -8.09 -3.45
C GLN A 58 -26.60 -9.11 -3.17
N TYR A 59 -26.88 -10.38 -3.41
CA TYR A 59 -25.89 -11.43 -3.33
C TYR A 59 -24.75 -11.16 -4.33
N ALA A 60 -23.52 -11.27 -3.87
CA ALA A 60 -22.31 -10.88 -4.60
C ALA A 60 -21.16 -11.89 -4.43
N GLY A 61 -21.48 -13.14 -4.12
CA GLY A 61 -20.54 -14.25 -4.09
C GLY A 61 -20.35 -14.93 -2.74
N ILE A 62 -19.47 -15.94 -2.73
CA ILE A 62 -19.06 -16.69 -1.52
C ILE A 62 -17.58 -16.47 -1.30
N GLY A 63 -17.18 -16.14 -0.07
CA GLY A 63 -15.80 -15.93 0.35
C GLY A 63 -15.24 -17.03 1.23
N GLN A 64 -13.94 -17.21 1.15
CA GLN A 64 -13.14 -18.02 2.05
C GLN A 64 -12.46 -17.15 3.11
N PHE A 65 -12.30 -17.70 4.32
CA PHE A 65 -11.51 -17.04 5.36
C PHE A 65 -10.03 -17.15 5.04
N ILE A 66 -9.30 -16.09 5.34
CA ILE A 66 -7.84 -16.03 5.17
C ILE A 66 -7.14 -15.97 6.52
N ALA A 67 -5.85 -16.31 6.54
CA ALA A 67 -5.03 -16.12 7.72
C ALA A 67 -4.86 -14.63 8.05
N HIS A 68 -4.84 -14.34 9.33
CA HIS A 68 -4.69 -13.00 9.87
C HIS A 68 -3.95 -13.07 11.20
N ALA A 69 -3.00 -12.16 11.39
CA ALA A 69 -2.25 -12.01 12.63
C ALA A 69 -2.07 -10.54 13.01
N THR A 70 -1.53 -10.29 14.19
CA THR A 70 -1.12 -8.96 14.63
C THR A 70 0.37 -8.92 14.94
N VAL A 71 1.01 -7.80 14.58
CA VAL A 71 2.43 -7.57 14.83
C VAL A 71 2.62 -7.20 16.30
N GLN A 72 3.56 -7.85 16.99
CA GLN A 72 3.77 -7.68 18.43
C GLN A 72 4.71 -6.52 18.79
N ASN A 73 5.43 -5.96 17.82
CA ASN A 73 6.35 -4.84 18.01
C ASN A 73 6.12 -3.78 16.96
N ALA A 74 6.44 -2.52 17.25
CA ALA A 74 6.46 -1.47 16.25
C ALA A 74 7.50 -1.80 15.16
N VAL A 75 7.17 -1.45 13.92
CA VAL A 75 8.00 -1.68 12.73
C VAL A 75 8.39 -0.34 12.14
N GLU A 76 9.67 -0.11 12.00
CA GLU A 76 10.19 1.13 11.44
C GLU A 76 9.94 1.22 9.93
N GLN A 77 9.91 2.44 9.42
CA GLN A 77 9.87 2.71 7.99
C GLN A 77 11.25 2.39 7.37
N THR A 78 11.30 1.40 6.50
CA THR A 78 12.54 1.00 5.81
C THR A 78 12.22 0.26 4.51
N SER A 79 13.11 0.36 3.52
CA SER A 79 13.08 -0.47 2.31
C SER A 79 13.73 -1.85 2.50
N GLN A 80 14.40 -2.07 3.62
CA GLN A 80 15.15 -3.31 3.87
C GLN A 80 14.23 -4.45 4.29
N ILE A 81 14.70 -5.69 4.06
CA ILE A 81 14.05 -6.89 4.58
C ILE A 81 13.90 -6.76 6.09
N THR A 82 12.70 -7.05 6.57
CA THR A 82 12.31 -6.84 7.96
C THR A 82 11.77 -8.15 8.56
N THR A 83 12.14 -8.45 9.79
CA THR A 83 11.55 -9.57 10.54
C THR A 83 10.52 -9.04 11.53
N LEU A 84 9.30 -9.58 11.45
CA LEU A 84 8.18 -9.30 12.33
C LEU A 84 8.04 -10.43 13.35
N THR A 85 7.62 -10.09 14.57
CA THR A 85 7.07 -11.06 15.53
C THR A 85 5.56 -10.93 15.53
N LEU A 86 4.85 -12.03 15.33
CA LEU A 86 3.39 -12.07 15.24
C LEU A 86 2.81 -12.71 16.52
N ASP A 87 1.52 -12.45 16.80
CA ASP A 87 0.80 -13.12 17.88
C ASP A 87 0.62 -14.63 17.59
N GLU A 88 0.32 -14.95 16.34
CA GLU A 88 0.19 -16.34 15.86
C GLU A 88 0.52 -16.41 14.36
N ILE A 89 0.95 -17.55 13.88
CA ILE A 89 1.06 -17.87 12.45
C ILE A 89 0.26 -19.15 12.22
N ASP A 90 -0.79 -19.05 11.41
CA ASP A 90 -1.65 -20.18 11.06
C ASP A 90 -0.90 -21.09 10.06
N ASP A 91 -0.56 -22.31 10.50
CA ASP A 91 0.11 -23.30 9.68
C ASP A 91 -0.76 -23.70 8.48
N GLY A 92 -0.22 -23.50 7.28
CA GLY A 92 -0.83 -23.90 6.01
C GLY A 92 -1.64 -22.80 5.30
N LEU A 93 -1.85 -21.62 5.91
CA LEU A 93 -2.49 -20.48 5.26
C LEU A 93 -1.50 -19.36 4.91
N ALA A 94 -0.27 -19.42 5.40
CA ALA A 94 0.83 -18.53 5.03
C ALA A 94 1.99 -19.33 4.42
N TYR A 95 2.54 -18.86 3.29
CA TYR A 95 3.66 -19.55 2.62
C TYR A 95 4.67 -18.55 2.03
N VAL A 96 5.89 -19.02 1.85
CA VAL A 96 6.99 -18.23 1.29
C VAL A 96 6.69 -17.84 -0.16
N GLY A 97 6.94 -16.57 -0.50
CA GLY A 97 6.64 -15.98 -1.80
C GLY A 97 5.27 -15.32 -1.89
N GLN A 98 4.34 -15.65 -1.01
CA GLN A 98 3.02 -15.06 -0.92
C GLN A 98 3.08 -13.57 -0.59
N CYS A 99 2.12 -12.81 -1.12
CA CYS A 99 1.85 -11.45 -0.67
C CYS A 99 0.98 -11.45 0.59
N ALA A 100 1.24 -10.47 1.46
CA ALA A 100 0.40 -10.15 2.60
C ALA A 100 0.18 -8.64 2.67
N LEU A 101 -0.91 -8.23 3.33
CA LEU A 101 -1.26 -6.83 3.53
C LEU A 101 -1.02 -6.46 4.99
N LEU A 102 0.04 -5.72 5.27
CA LEU A 102 0.35 -5.16 6.59
C LEU A 102 -0.23 -3.75 6.68
N ASN A 103 -1.38 -3.60 7.34
CA ASN A 103 -2.24 -2.43 7.24
C ASN A 103 -2.57 -2.10 5.77
N ASP A 104 -1.93 -1.08 5.18
CA ASP A 104 -2.09 -0.67 3.78
C ASP A 104 -0.84 -0.93 2.92
N GLU A 105 0.18 -1.56 3.47
CA GLU A 105 1.42 -1.91 2.78
C GLU A 105 1.36 -3.36 2.30
N ILE A 106 1.59 -3.57 1.00
CA ILE A 106 1.80 -4.91 0.45
C ILE A 106 3.23 -5.32 0.76
N VAL A 107 3.38 -6.48 1.35
CA VAL A 107 4.66 -7.10 1.69
C VAL A 107 4.75 -8.49 1.07
N GLN A 108 5.96 -8.99 0.78
CA GLN A 108 6.17 -10.35 0.30
C GLN A 108 6.88 -11.18 1.35
N ILE A 109 6.38 -12.37 1.61
CA ILE A 109 6.93 -13.29 2.60
C ILE A 109 8.23 -13.92 2.08
N VAL A 110 9.32 -13.76 2.83
CA VAL A 110 10.64 -14.34 2.53
C VAL A 110 10.89 -15.62 3.30
N SER A 111 10.53 -15.64 4.59
CA SER A 111 10.63 -16.83 5.44
C SER A 111 9.60 -16.79 6.56
N ILE A 112 9.25 -17.98 7.03
CA ILE A 112 8.28 -18.19 8.12
C ILE A 112 8.94 -19.13 9.14
N ASP A 113 8.87 -18.77 10.41
CA ASP A 113 9.21 -19.61 11.55
C ASP A 113 7.99 -19.69 12.48
N THR A 114 7.25 -20.80 12.39
CA THR A 114 6.06 -21.03 13.19
C THR A 114 6.37 -21.38 14.64
N GLN A 115 7.61 -21.78 14.96
CA GLN A 115 8.01 -22.09 16.34
C GLN A 115 8.25 -20.81 17.15
N THR A 116 8.77 -19.78 16.51
CA THR A 116 9.05 -18.47 17.14
C THR A 116 8.04 -17.40 16.74
N ASN A 117 7.05 -17.71 15.90
CA ASN A 117 6.09 -16.77 15.30
C ASN A 117 6.80 -15.59 14.59
N GLN A 118 7.90 -15.89 13.91
CA GLN A 118 8.65 -14.89 13.16
C GLN A 118 8.35 -14.98 11.66
N LEU A 119 8.13 -13.81 11.06
CA LEU A 119 7.88 -13.62 9.64
C LEU A 119 8.89 -12.64 9.07
N THR A 120 9.71 -13.08 8.12
CA THR A 120 10.60 -12.17 7.38
C THR A 120 9.94 -11.74 6.08
N ILE A 121 9.94 -10.44 5.81
CA ILE A 121 9.21 -9.83 4.70
C ILE A 121 10.08 -8.85 3.90
N LYS A 122 9.79 -8.73 2.60
CA LYS A 122 10.15 -7.58 1.77
C LYS A 122 9.10 -6.50 1.91
N ARG A 123 9.53 -5.24 1.79
CA ARG A 123 8.74 -4.05 2.11
C ARG A 123 8.29 -3.29 0.87
N GLY A 124 7.12 -2.63 0.96
CA GLY A 124 6.61 -1.73 -0.08
C GLY A 124 6.53 -2.40 -1.45
N CYS A 125 5.91 -3.57 -1.52
CA CYS A 125 5.78 -4.33 -2.76
C CYS A 125 4.67 -3.76 -3.65
N VAL A 126 4.74 -4.06 -4.93
CA VAL A 126 3.75 -3.72 -5.95
C VAL A 126 3.60 -2.19 -6.08
N ASP A 127 2.45 -1.61 -5.81
CA ASP A 127 2.15 -0.18 -5.88
C ASP A 127 2.21 0.53 -4.52
N THR A 128 2.64 -0.18 -3.46
CA THR A 128 2.74 0.37 -2.11
C THR A 128 4.15 0.85 -1.78
N VAL A 129 4.24 1.66 -0.74
CA VAL A 129 5.49 2.21 -0.21
C VAL A 129 5.69 1.77 1.24
N PRO A 130 6.93 1.60 1.71
CA PRO A 130 7.20 1.27 3.10
C PRO A 130 6.69 2.36 4.05
N THR A 131 5.98 1.94 5.09
CA THR A 131 5.49 2.82 6.15
C THR A 131 5.90 2.28 7.52
N ALA A 132 5.91 3.13 8.53
CA ALA A 132 6.04 2.67 9.92
C ALA A 132 4.71 2.05 10.37
N HIS A 133 4.79 0.95 11.14
CA HIS A 133 3.63 0.28 11.68
C HIS A 133 3.71 0.23 13.20
N ALA A 134 2.61 0.59 13.85
CA ALA A 134 2.52 0.52 15.30
C ALA A 134 2.43 -0.94 15.78
N ASN A 135 2.70 -1.15 17.06
CA ASN A 135 2.34 -2.39 17.72
C ASN A 135 0.85 -2.70 17.51
N LEU A 136 0.49 -3.97 17.36
CA LEU A 136 -0.83 -4.49 17.06
C LEU A 136 -1.35 -4.12 15.64
N SER A 137 -0.48 -3.69 14.74
CA SER A 137 -0.82 -3.58 13.32
C SER A 137 -1.23 -4.93 12.76
N GLN A 138 -2.25 -4.92 11.90
CA GLN A 138 -2.85 -6.14 11.33
C GLN A 138 -2.12 -6.57 10.07
N ILE A 139 -1.88 -7.88 9.93
CA ILE A 139 -1.39 -8.50 8.71
C ILE A 139 -2.38 -9.53 8.19
N TRP A 140 -2.69 -9.46 6.89
CA TRP A 140 -3.60 -10.33 6.17
C TRP A 140 -2.84 -11.12 5.12
N PHE A 141 -2.88 -12.44 5.22
CA PHE A 141 -2.22 -13.35 4.28
C PHE A 141 -3.20 -13.70 3.16
N TYR A 142 -3.35 -12.80 2.18
CA TYR A 142 -4.41 -12.94 1.18
C TYR A 142 -4.06 -13.89 0.03
N GLY A 143 -2.80 -13.97 -0.42
CA GLY A 143 -2.38 -14.90 -1.48
C GLY A 143 -3.43 -15.10 -2.57
N ASP A 144 -3.56 -16.34 -3.05
CA ASP A 144 -4.56 -16.74 -4.07
C ASP A 144 -5.98 -16.93 -3.50
N MET A 145 -6.20 -16.64 -2.21
CA MET A 145 -7.46 -16.93 -1.52
C MET A 145 -8.34 -15.69 -1.30
N ALA A 146 -7.92 -14.52 -1.76
CA ALA A 146 -8.75 -13.32 -1.63
C ALA A 146 -10.00 -13.45 -2.50
N THR A 147 -11.17 -13.23 -1.91
CA THR A 147 -12.44 -13.37 -2.61
C THR A 147 -12.86 -12.06 -3.26
N VAL A 148 -13.14 -12.09 -4.55
CA VAL A 148 -13.68 -10.96 -5.32
C VAL A 148 -15.18 -10.82 -5.06
N VAL A 149 -15.65 -9.58 -4.90
CA VAL A 149 -17.07 -9.26 -5.00
C VAL A 149 -17.49 -9.42 -6.46
N GLU A 150 -18.45 -10.30 -6.75
CA GLU A 150 -18.91 -10.61 -8.12
C GLU A 150 -19.71 -9.46 -8.74
N ARG A 151 -19.12 -8.27 -8.73
CA ARG A 151 -19.67 -7.04 -9.30
C ARG A 151 -18.54 -6.06 -9.59
N ALA A 152 -18.57 -5.45 -10.77
CA ALA A 152 -17.68 -4.34 -11.11
C ALA A 152 -18.21 -3.00 -10.55
N PHE A 153 -17.28 -2.11 -10.23
CA PHE A 153 -17.55 -0.78 -9.66
C PHE A 153 -16.79 0.29 -10.44
N ILE A 154 -17.24 1.53 -10.37
CA ILE A 154 -16.57 2.66 -11.01
C ILE A 154 -16.10 3.67 -9.97
N GLN A 155 -15.08 4.47 -10.32
CA GLN A 155 -14.51 5.49 -9.46
C GLN A 155 -15.56 6.41 -8.84
N GLY A 156 -15.39 6.72 -7.57
CA GLY A 156 -16.28 7.60 -6.81
C GLY A 156 -17.52 6.90 -6.23
N GLN A 157 -17.79 5.65 -6.59
CA GLN A 157 -18.84 4.86 -5.95
C GLN A 157 -18.41 4.45 -4.54
N THR A 158 -19.33 4.42 -3.59
CA THR A 158 -19.14 3.82 -2.28
C THR A 158 -19.86 2.48 -2.22
N VAL A 159 -19.09 1.42 -2.01
CA VAL A 159 -19.58 0.06 -1.83
C VAL A 159 -19.85 -0.20 -0.37
N HIS A 160 -21.00 -0.74 -0.06
CA HIS A 160 -21.35 -1.32 1.23
C HIS A 160 -21.45 -2.83 1.09
N ALA A 161 -20.81 -3.58 1.98
CA ALA A 161 -20.93 -5.04 2.01
C ALA A 161 -21.24 -5.56 3.41
N LYS A 162 -21.96 -6.66 3.46
CA LYS A 162 -22.22 -7.48 4.66
C LYS A 162 -21.71 -8.89 4.40
N LEU A 163 -21.03 -9.45 5.38
CA LEU A 163 -20.46 -10.78 5.31
C LEU A 163 -21.24 -11.70 6.27
N LEU A 164 -21.91 -12.68 5.69
CA LEU A 164 -22.75 -13.62 6.44
C LEU A 164 -22.00 -14.92 6.64
N SER A 165 -21.37 -15.10 7.81
CA SER A 165 -20.61 -16.32 8.11
C SER A 165 -21.53 -17.55 8.03
N GLN A 166 -21.00 -18.61 7.43
CA GLN A 166 -21.71 -19.85 7.16
C GLN A 166 -21.07 -21.01 7.92
N THR A 167 -21.91 -21.81 8.54
CA THR A 167 -21.58 -23.11 9.13
C THR A 167 -22.19 -24.22 8.27
N SER A 168 -21.92 -25.49 8.60
CA SER A 168 -22.56 -26.63 7.92
C SER A 168 -24.10 -26.66 8.03
N GLN A 169 -24.70 -25.88 8.94
CA GLN A 169 -26.13 -25.93 9.22
C GLN A 169 -26.86 -24.60 9.03
N ASN A 170 -26.18 -23.47 9.18
CA ASN A 170 -26.81 -22.15 9.23
C ASN A 170 -25.91 -21.06 8.61
N ILE A 171 -26.58 -20.02 8.10
CA ILE A 171 -25.99 -18.76 7.64
C ILE A 171 -26.38 -17.65 8.62
N LEU A 172 -25.48 -16.74 8.93
CA LEU A 172 -25.73 -15.60 9.81
C LEU A 172 -26.85 -14.73 9.24
N ASP A 173 -27.78 -14.32 10.09
CA ASP A 173 -28.83 -13.37 9.72
C ASP A 173 -28.21 -12.02 9.28
N MET A 174 -28.68 -11.48 8.14
CA MET A 174 -28.16 -10.24 7.55
C MET A 174 -28.30 -9.04 8.49
N THR A 175 -29.30 -9.01 9.36
CA THR A 175 -29.49 -7.91 10.34
C THR A 175 -28.41 -7.88 11.40
N LYS A 176 -27.74 -9.01 11.65
CA LYS A 176 -26.66 -9.17 12.62
C LYS A 176 -25.27 -8.93 12.04
N ALA A 177 -25.14 -8.92 10.70
CA ALA A 177 -23.85 -8.71 10.04
C ALA A 177 -23.42 -7.24 10.09
N THR A 178 -22.16 -7.01 10.47
CA THR A 178 -21.55 -5.68 10.45
C THR A 178 -21.35 -5.23 9.00
N ARG A 179 -21.72 -3.98 8.70
CA ARG A 179 -21.51 -3.38 7.38
C ARG A 179 -20.06 -2.92 7.25
N GLN A 180 -19.43 -3.35 6.19
CA GLN A 180 -18.16 -2.82 5.70
C GLN A 180 -18.43 -1.79 4.61
N GLN A 181 -17.52 -0.84 4.39
CA GLN A 181 -17.63 0.14 3.30
C GLN A 181 -16.28 0.44 2.67
N LEU A 182 -16.30 0.77 1.38
CA LEU A 182 -15.13 1.16 0.61
C LEU A 182 -15.51 2.21 -0.43
N LEU A 183 -14.75 3.31 -0.51
CA LEU A 183 -14.82 4.26 -1.62
C LEU A 183 -13.91 3.76 -2.75
N ILE A 184 -14.45 3.66 -3.96
CA ILE A 184 -13.72 3.18 -5.13
C ILE A 184 -12.85 4.29 -5.70
N GLY A 185 -11.54 4.03 -5.77
CA GLY A 185 -10.51 4.97 -6.24
C GLY A 185 -9.84 4.61 -7.57
N ASN A 186 -10.28 3.52 -8.24
CA ASN A 186 -9.65 3.00 -9.46
C ASN A 186 -8.14 2.73 -9.31
N ARG A 187 -7.76 2.04 -8.24
CA ARG A 187 -6.38 1.76 -7.88
C ARG A 187 -5.55 1.18 -9.04
N HIS A 188 -6.15 0.29 -9.83
CA HIS A 188 -5.44 -0.43 -10.90
C HIS A 188 -5.01 0.47 -12.07
N VAL A 189 -5.64 1.63 -12.30
CA VAL A 189 -5.24 2.55 -13.38
C VAL A 189 -4.14 3.52 -12.94
N LEU A 190 -3.90 3.66 -11.63
CA LEU A 190 -2.94 4.62 -11.09
C LEU A 190 -1.49 4.20 -11.43
N PRO A 191 -0.57 5.15 -11.64
CA PRO A 191 0.85 4.84 -11.81
C PRO A 191 1.42 4.27 -10.51
N PHE A 192 2.45 3.41 -10.60
CA PHE A 192 3.16 2.95 -9.41
C PHE A 192 4.06 4.06 -8.86
N ALA A 193 4.10 4.19 -7.53
CA ALA A 193 5.03 5.09 -6.87
C ALA A 193 6.48 4.69 -7.21
N PRO A 194 7.43 5.65 -7.33
CA PRO A 194 8.85 5.34 -7.45
C PRO A 194 9.33 4.45 -6.30
N ALA A 195 10.47 3.81 -6.44
CA ALA A 195 11.03 2.94 -5.42
C ALA A 195 12.47 3.35 -5.06
N ASP A 196 13.06 2.65 -4.08
CA ASP A 196 14.44 2.82 -3.61
C ASP A 196 14.83 4.28 -3.37
N ILE A 197 13.94 5.02 -2.68
CA ILE A 197 14.19 6.42 -2.39
C ILE A 197 15.35 6.55 -1.42
N LYS A 198 16.32 7.37 -1.82
CA LYS A 198 17.48 7.72 -1.00
C LYS A 198 17.60 9.23 -0.84
N ILE A 199 17.92 9.64 0.36
CA ILE A 199 18.27 11.02 0.71
C ILE A 199 19.73 11.00 1.13
N ASN A 200 20.58 11.74 0.37
CA ASN A 200 22.03 11.69 0.52
C ASN A 200 22.58 10.24 0.45
N ASP A 201 22.05 9.44 -0.49
CA ASP A 201 22.39 8.03 -0.72
C ASP A 201 21.98 7.07 0.42
N LEU A 202 21.28 7.54 1.46
CA LEU A 202 20.76 6.74 2.56
C LEU A 202 19.27 6.43 2.35
N PRO A 203 18.84 5.15 2.39
CA PRO A 203 17.45 4.80 2.33
C PRO A 203 16.75 5.14 3.67
N TYR A 204 15.65 5.87 3.61
CA TYR A 204 14.80 6.22 4.77
C TYR A 204 15.59 6.70 6.01
N PRO A 205 16.46 7.73 5.91
CA PRO A 205 17.17 8.22 7.07
C PRO A 205 16.20 8.83 8.10
N ASN A 206 16.49 8.66 9.39
CA ASN A 206 15.69 9.23 10.49
C ASN A 206 16.24 10.59 10.96
N GLN A 207 17.44 11.00 10.51
CA GLN A 207 18.06 12.28 10.83
C GLN A 207 18.89 12.80 9.65
N ILE A 208 19.05 14.11 9.56
CA ILE A 208 19.76 14.77 8.47
C ILE A 208 20.38 16.11 8.93
N GLN A 209 21.49 16.52 8.32
CA GLN A 209 22.08 17.86 8.48
C GLN A 209 21.73 18.75 7.28
N THR A 210 21.81 18.20 6.09
CA THR A 210 21.53 18.90 4.82
C THR A 210 20.89 17.93 3.83
N ILE A 211 20.13 18.42 2.87
CA ILE A 211 19.66 17.63 1.73
C ILE A 211 20.47 18.04 0.50
N ASN A 212 21.43 17.20 0.12
CA ASN A 212 22.29 17.43 -1.04
C ASN A 212 21.82 16.65 -2.27
N LYS A 213 21.07 15.56 -2.05
CA LYS A 213 20.60 14.69 -3.13
C LYS A 213 19.36 13.93 -2.69
N ILE A 214 18.41 13.81 -3.60
CA ILE A 214 17.30 12.85 -3.48
C ILE A 214 17.30 12.03 -4.76
N SER A 215 17.32 10.71 -4.64
CA SER A 215 17.29 9.79 -5.78
C SER A 215 16.28 8.67 -5.58
N TRP A 216 15.83 8.07 -6.69
CA TRP A 216 14.87 6.98 -6.71
C TRP A 216 15.04 6.15 -7.98
N VAL A 217 14.35 5.01 -8.05
CA VAL A 217 14.24 4.20 -9.26
C VAL A 217 12.82 4.24 -9.80
N GLY A 218 12.68 4.14 -11.11
CA GLY A 218 11.40 4.06 -11.79
C GLY A 218 10.70 2.73 -11.52
N ARG A 219 9.37 2.75 -11.59
CA ARG A 219 8.47 1.61 -11.53
C ARG A 219 7.52 1.63 -12.72
N ASN A 220 7.14 0.44 -13.18
CA ASN A 220 6.22 0.28 -14.30
C ASN A 220 5.31 -0.92 -14.06
N LYS A 221 4.02 -0.69 -13.84
CA LYS A 221 3.06 -1.75 -13.56
C LYS A 221 2.90 -2.76 -14.69
N ILE A 222 3.12 -2.34 -15.95
CA ILE A 222 2.97 -3.21 -17.13
C ILE A 222 4.14 -4.18 -17.26
N SER A 223 5.37 -3.77 -16.89
CA SER A 223 6.55 -4.62 -16.93
C SER A 223 6.75 -5.48 -15.68
N GLN A 224 5.91 -5.33 -14.66
CA GLN A 224 5.96 -6.06 -13.39
C GLN A 224 4.88 -7.16 -13.31
N ASP A 225 4.44 -7.68 -14.42
CA ASP A 225 3.40 -8.71 -14.51
C ASP A 225 3.87 -10.12 -14.06
N VAL A 226 5.16 -10.37 -14.06
CA VAL A 226 5.74 -11.71 -13.79
C VAL A 226 6.33 -11.82 -12.38
N ALA A 227 6.69 -10.72 -11.73
CA ALA A 227 7.38 -10.74 -10.45
C ALA A 227 6.89 -9.66 -9.49
N ILE A 228 6.70 -10.04 -8.23
CA ILE A 228 6.40 -9.09 -7.16
C ILE A 228 7.69 -8.36 -6.82
N LEU A 229 7.80 -7.11 -7.26
CA LEU A 229 8.96 -6.25 -6.99
C LEU A 229 8.76 -5.47 -5.71
N ASP A 230 9.80 -5.41 -4.90
CA ASP A 230 9.91 -4.61 -3.68
C ASP A 230 10.68 -3.29 -3.92
N GLN A 231 10.98 -2.57 -2.86
CA GLN A 231 11.68 -1.28 -2.93
C GLN A 231 13.15 -1.41 -3.34
N THR A 232 13.75 -2.60 -3.23
CA THR A 232 15.16 -2.85 -3.59
C THR A 232 15.35 -3.38 -5.01
N ALA A 233 14.24 -3.57 -5.73
CA ALA A 233 14.28 -4.04 -7.11
C ALA A 233 14.98 -3.02 -8.04
N PRO A 234 15.66 -3.50 -9.10
CA PRO A 234 16.34 -2.62 -10.03
C PRO A 234 15.38 -1.67 -10.73
N HIS A 235 15.94 -0.58 -11.26
CA HIS A 235 15.21 0.42 -12.04
C HIS A 235 14.40 -0.23 -13.17
N GLN A 236 13.16 0.23 -13.30
CA GLN A 236 12.28 -0.05 -14.43
C GLN A 236 11.99 1.27 -15.15
N GLU A 237 12.01 1.27 -16.47
CA GLU A 237 11.56 2.43 -17.24
C GLU A 237 10.09 2.74 -16.89
N PRO A 238 9.78 3.93 -16.39
CA PRO A 238 8.40 4.31 -16.08
C PRO A 238 7.48 4.20 -17.29
N GLU A 239 6.19 4.11 -17.04
CA GLU A 239 5.21 4.18 -18.11
C GLU A 239 5.35 5.50 -18.90
N THR A 240 5.18 5.44 -20.21
CA THR A 240 5.29 6.63 -21.09
C THR A 240 4.41 7.76 -20.59
N GLY A 241 5.00 8.95 -20.41
CA GLY A 241 4.32 10.14 -19.88
C GLY A 241 4.23 10.20 -18.36
N ALA A 242 4.70 9.19 -17.64
CA ALA A 242 4.79 9.27 -16.18
C ALA A 242 5.92 10.21 -15.76
N THR A 243 5.64 11.01 -14.74
CA THR A 243 6.56 11.96 -14.11
C THR A 243 6.55 11.79 -12.61
N VAL A 244 7.51 12.40 -11.92
CA VAL A 244 7.55 12.41 -10.46
C VAL A 244 7.27 13.81 -9.93
N SER A 245 6.55 13.86 -8.82
CA SER A 245 6.32 15.06 -8.03
C SER A 245 6.96 14.91 -6.65
N LEU A 246 7.49 16.03 -6.12
CA LEU A 246 8.17 16.09 -4.84
C LEU A 246 7.75 17.33 -4.07
N ILE A 247 7.52 17.15 -2.77
CA ILE A 247 7.34 18.24 -1.80
C ILE A 247 8.30 18.03 -0.64
N ILE A 248 8.95 19.12 -0.20
CA ILE A 248 9.71 19.15 1.04
C ILE A 248 9.06 20.15 1.98
N LEU A 249 8.81 19.69 3.19
CA LEU A 249 8.18 20.44 4.26
C LEU A 249 9.14 20.51 5.46
N LYS A 250 9.13 21.61 6.21
CA LYS A 250 9.89 21.76 7.46
C LYS A 250 9.01 22.19 8.63
N LYS A 251 9.41 21.79 9.84
CA LYS A 251 8.94 22.37 11.10
C LYS A 251 10.07 23.09 11.78
N THR A 252 9.79 24.23 12.39
CA THR A 252 10.74 25.03 13.17
C THR A 252 10.59 24.83 14.67
N SER A 253 9.60 24.02 15.12
CA SER A 253 9.45 23.58 16.50
C SER A 253 8.75 22.21 16.54
N ALA A 254 8.96 21.45 17.60
CA ALA A 254 8.41 20.09 17.75
C ALA A 254 6.88 20.03 17.59
N ASN A 255 6.17 21.03 18.13
CA ASN A 255 4.70 21.13 18.06
C ASN A 255 4.20 22.03 16.93
N GLY A 256 5.11 22.52 16.06
CA GLY A 256 4.77 23.38 14.94
C GLY A 256 4.11 22.63 13.78
N SER A 257 3.42 23.36 12.92
CA SER A 257 2.90 22.82 11.68
C SER A 257 4.00 22.74 10.62
N TYR A 258 3.87 21.79 9.71
CA TYR A 258 4.73 21.70 8.55
C TYR A 258 4.48 22.86 7.58
N GLN A 259 5.56 23.49 7.12
CA GLN A 259 5.56 24.53 6.10
C GLN A 259 6.33 24.01 4.88
N ARG A 260 5.74 24.19 3.70
CA ARG A 260 6.36 23.78 2.43
C ARG A 260 7.53 24.71 2.09
N VAL A 261 8.69 24.12 1.84
CA VAL A 261 9.91 24.85 1.43
C VAL A 261 10.32 24.56 -0.01
N VAL A 262 9.97 23.39 -0.53
CA VAL A 262 10.20 22.99 -1.93
C VAL A 262 8.95 22.32 -2.48
N GLN A 263 8.65 22.60 -3.75
CA GLN A 263 7.70 21.84 -4.56
C GLN A 263 8.24 21.73 -5.98
N LYS A 264 8.30 20.52 -6.50
CA LYS A 264 8.63 20.22 -7.89
C LYS A 264 7.62 19.23 -8.45
N SER A 265 7.32 19.35 -9.73
CA SER A 265 6.42 18.44 -10.45
C SER A 265 6.92 18.28 -11.89
N GLY A 266 6.48 17.24 -12.57
CA GLY A 266 6.88 16.98 -13.94
C GLY A 266 8.33 16.48 -14.07
N ILE A 267 8.93 15.94 -12.99
CA ILE A 267 10.30 15.47 -13.00
C ILE A 267 10.36 14.16 -13.81
N THR A 268 11.19 14.15 -14.86
CA THR A 268 11.41 12.99 -15.74
C THR A 268 12.68 12.22 -15.40
N GLY A 269 13.60 12.84 -14.63
CA GLY A 269 14.84 12.18 -14.14
C GLY A 269 14.61 11.33 -12.90
N PHE A 270 15.69 10.72 -12.41
CA PHE A 270 15.68 9.81 -11.26
C PHE A 270 16.50 10.34 -10.08
N SER A 271 16.94 11.58 -10.14
CA SER A 271 17.59 12.29 -9.04
C SER A 271 17.39 13.78 -9.13
N LEU A 272 17.47 14.43 -7.97
CA LEU A 272 17.62 15.87 -7.80
C LEU A 272 18.88 16.12 -7.00
N ASP A 273 19.81 16.90 -7.55
CA ASP A 273 21.06 17.21 -6.89
C ASP A 273 21.00 18.59 -6.24
N GLY A 274 21.45 18.68 -4.99
CA GLY A 274 21.56 19.93 -4.25
C GLY A 274 22.57 20.87 -4.87
N VAL A 275 22.23 22.16 -4.89
CA VAL A 275 23.17 23.24 -5.24
C VAL A 275 23.31 24.13 -4.02
N ALA A 276 24.52 24.25 -3.49
CA ALA A 276 24.83 25.30 -2.55
C ALA A 276 24.89 26.64 -3.35
N ASP A 277 24.17 27.65 -2.90
CA ASP A 277 24.35 29.06 -3.23
C ASP A 277 23.79 29.65 -4.55
N ASN A 278 23.21 28.89 -5.47
CA ASN A 278 22.57 29.55 -6.62
C ASN A 278 21.31 28.81 -7.13
N PRO A 279 20.10 29.34 -6.91
CA PRO A 279 18.87 28.75 -7.43
C PRO A 279 18.82 28.91 -8.95
N SER A 280 19.35 27.96 -9.69
CA SER A 280 19.06 27.85 -11.12
C SER A 280 17.63 27.37 -11.32
N ASN A 281 16.94 27.83 -12.36
CA ASN A 281 15.64 27.32 -12.79
C ASN A 281 15.74 25.88 -13.36
N ASP A 282 16.86 25.22 -13.18
CA ASP A 282 17.09 23.85 -13.62
C ASP A 282 16.22 22.88 -12.81
N GLU A 283 15.37 22.14 -13.49
CA GLU A 283 14.43 21.18 -12.88
C GLU A 283 15.15 20.05 -12.14
N THR A 284 16.41 19.78 -12.48
CA THR A 284 17.25 18.77 -11.83
C THR A 284 17.91 19.27 -10.54
N LYS A 285 17.84 20.56 -10.24
CA LYS A 285 18.49 21.17 -9.09
C LYS A 285 17.57 21.29 -7.90
N LEU A 286 18.10 21.02 -6.72
CA LEU A 286 17.41 21.05 -5.45
C LEU A 286 18.09 22.05 -4.51
N VAL A 287 17.33 23.06 -4.07
CA VAL A 287 17.79 24.00 -3.03
C VAL A 287 16.84 23.89 -1.86
N VAL A 288 17.35 23.42 -0.71
CA VAL A 288 16.56 23.25 0.53
C VAL A 288 17.16 24.11 1.63
N ASN A 289 16.40 25.11 2.06
CA ASN A 289 16.77 25.90 3.22
C ASN A 289 16.26 25.22 4.50
N LEU A 290 17.19 24.71 5.31
CA LEU A 290 16.92 24.05 6.58
C LEU A 290 17.06 24.97 7.80
N ASP A 291 17.31 26.28 7.62
CA ASP A 291 17.49 27.22 8.74
C ASP A 291 16.35 27.10 9.75
N ASN A 292 16.73 26.94 11.01
CA ASN A 292 15.83 26.75 12.15
C ASN A 292 14.88 25.54 12.02
N ALA A 293 15.11 24.62 11.10
CA ALA A 293 14.32 23.40 11.01
C ALA A 293 14.67 22.43 12.16
N VAL A 294 13.67 21.85 12.80
CA VAL A 294 13.84 20.75 13.77
C VAL A 294 13.42 19.43 13.16
N MET A 295 12.52 19.47 12.18
CA MET A 295 12.04 18.31 11.41
C MET A 295 11.86 18.66 9.96
N ILE A 296 12.16 17.71 9.09
CA ILE A 296 11.91 17.74 7.66
C ILE A 296 11.02 16.55 7.30
N LYS A 297 10.12 16.78 6.33
CA LYS A 297 9.36 15.73 5.67
C LYS A 297 9.57 15.83 4.17
N VAL A 298 9.95 14.73 3.54
CA VAL A 298 10.04 14.58 2.09
C VAL A 298 8.88 13.71 1.61
N GLU A 299 8.05 14.24 0.73
CA GLU A 299 6.98 13.47 0.06
C GLU A 299 7.29 13.35 -1.43
N LEU A 300 7.13 12.14 -1.98
CA LEU A 300 7.44 11.84 -3.38
C LEU A 300 6.45 10.81 -3.93
N TRP A 301 5.92 11.09 -5.14
CA TRP A 301 4.94 10.24 -5.80
C TRP A 301 5.04 10.34 -7.31
N ALA A 302 4.50 9.34 -8.04
CA ALA A 302 4.36 9.39 -9.48
C ALA A 302 3.06 10.09 -9.90
N VAL A 303 3.10 10.70 -11.10
CA VAL A 303 1.95 11.31 -11.74
C VAL A 303 1.93 10.90 -13.21
N LYS A 304 0.78 10.42 -13.71
CA LYS A 304 0.55 10.09 -15.11
C LYS A 304 -0.87 10.48 -15.51
N ASP A 305 -1.03 11.18 -16.62
CA ASP A 305 -2.33 11.61 -17.12
C ASP A 305 -3.19 12.39 -16.09
N GLY A 306 -2.53 13.10 -15.16
CA GLY A 306 -3.18 13.83 -14.07
C GLY A 306 -3.55 12.95 -12.87
N LEU A 307 -3.31 11.63 -12.92
CA LEU A 307 -3.53 10.70 -11.82
C LEU A 307 -2.25 10.52 -11.01
N GLU A 308 -2.39 10.51 -9.68
CA GLU A 308 -1.28 10.28 -8.75
C GLU A 308 -1.18 8.79 -8.39
N SER A 309 0.01 8.33 -8.00
CA SER A 309 0.18 6.98 -7.47
C SER A 309 -0.68 6.74 -6.24
N TRP A 310 -1.09 5.48 -6.02
CA TRP A 310 -1.96 5.07 -4.91
C TRP A 310 -1.44 5.54 -3.55
N GLN A 311 -0.13 5.42 -3.34
CA GLN A 311 0.55 5.89 -2.15
C GLN A 311 1.66 6.86 -2.53
N ARG A 312 2.06 7.68 -1.56
CA ARG A 312 3.22 8.58 -1.62
C ARG A 312 4.25 8.14 -0.60
N HIS A 313 5.50 8.21 -0.96
CA HIS A 313 6.54 8.17 0.06
C HIS A 313 6.41 9.40 0.96
N SER A 314 6.57 9.19 2.25
CA SER A 314 6.57 10.26 3.25
C SER A 314 7.65 9.93 4.27
N ILE A 315 8.79 10.60 4.17
CA ILE A 315 9.98 10.34 4.99
C ILE A 315 10.18 11.53 5.92
N GLU A 316 10.05 11.28 7.22
CA GLU A 316 10.29 12.30 8.25
C GLU A 316 11.67 12.11 8.88
N MET A 317 12.40 13.22 9.05
CA MET A 317 13.77 13.21 9.56
C MET A 317 13.97 14.35 10.56
N ALA A 318 14.69 14.09 11.66
CA ALA A 318 15.16 15.13 12.54
C ALA A 318 16.32 15.91 11.88
N VAL A 319 16.36 17.23 12.08
CA VAL A 319 17.51 18.06 11.68
C VAL A 319 18.47 18.16 12.85
N VAL A 320 19.75 17.78 12.65
CA VAL A 320 20.81 17.69 13.69
C VAL A 320 22.01 18.55 13.36
#